data_6588dd3aa9d502e212fd45bdef5aeb62
#
_entry.id   6588dd3aa9d502e212fd45bdef5aeb62
#
_cell.length_a   1.000
_cell.length_b   1.000
_cell.length_c   1.000
_cell.angle_alpha   90.00
_cell.angle_beta   90.00
_cell.angle_gamma   90.00
#
_symmetry.space_group_name_H-M   'P 1'
#
loop_
_entity.id
_entity.type
_entity.pdbx_description
1 polymer ?
#
loop_
_entity_poly.entity_id
_entity_poly.type
_entity_poly.pdbx_seq_one_letter_code
_entity_poly.pdbx_strand_id
1 'polypeptide(L)'
;CFMHPDQTRNTFAFKTLQYIEQSMAHWVMAAGAMPVLIPSPAGDTARGDITLADYADWLDGVVMHGGADVWPGSYGEEPLRPEWSGDRIRDEYEIALVKAFVAAGKPVLGICRGLQLINVAFGGTLYQDTSTQRPGALVHRDGQVYDQQFHTVKIEEKTRLSAILAGASS
;
A
#
# COMPACT_ATOMS: atom_id res chain seq x y z
N CYS A 1 6.61 -1.51 -3.26
CA CYS A 1 7.44 -0.31 -2.96
C CYS A 1 8.31 0.07 -4.16
N PHE A 2 8.69 1.35 -4.22
CA PHE A 2 9.70 1.85 -5.14
C PHE A 2 10.97 2.23 -4.40
N MET A 3 12.08 2.07 -5.09
CA MET A 3 13.38 2.62 -4.74
C MET A 3 13.80 3.48 -5.92
N HIS A 4 13.66 4.79 -5.77
CA HIS A 4 13.95 5.77 -6.82
C HIS A 4 15.46 5.89 -7.08
N PRO A 5 15.91 6.45 -8.21
CA PRO A 5 17.31 6.67 -8.48
C PRO A 5 17.99 7.47 -7.36
N ASP A 6 19.13 6.98 -6.90
CA ASP A 6 19.94 7.60 -5.85
C ASP A 6 21.42 7.35 -6.16
N GLN A 7 22.16 8.42 -6.42
CA GLN A 7 23.58 8.37 -6.80
C GLN A 7 24.50 7.84 -5.68
N THR A 8 24.05 7.86 -4.43
CA THR A 8 24.79 7.34 -3.28
C THR A 8 24.69 5.83 -3.15
N ARG A 9 23.78 5.20 -3.89
CA ARG A 9 23.57 3.76 -3.88
C ARG A 9 24.69 3.03 -4.62
N ASN A 10 25.27 2.01 -4.01
CA ASN A 10 26.37 1.24 -4.60
C ASN A 10 25.97 0.45 -5.86
N THR A 11 24.71 0.01 -5.95
CA THR A 11 24.18 -0.74 -7.08
C THR A 11 22.87 -0.13 -7.56
N PHE A 12 22.62 -0.18 -8.86
CA PHE A 12 21.42 0.38 -9.49
C PHE A 12 21.16 1.87 -9.19
N ALA A 13 22.23 2.67 -9.02
CA ALA A 13 22.15 4.09 -8.63
C ALA A 13 21.20 4.93 -9.50
N PHE A 14 21.13 4.64 -10.81
CA PHE A 14 20.33 5.37 -11.79
C PHE A 14 19.04 4.64 -12.21
N LYS A 15 18.65 3.58 -11.47
CA LYS A 15 17.46 2.79 -11.80
C LYS A 15 16.37 2.97 -10.75
N THR A 16 15.13 3.03 -11.21
CA THR A 16 13.98 2.77 -10.35
C THR A 16 13.81 1.27 -10.20
N LEU A 17 13.75 0.80 -8.96
CA LEU A 17 13.46 -0.60 -8.63
C LEU A 17 12.07 -0.67 -8.01
N GLN A 18 11.31 -1.66 -8.43
CA GLN A 18 10.06 -2.03 -7.78
C GLN A 18 10.31 -3.31 -6.97
N TYR A 19 9.90 -3.35 -5.71
CA TYR A 19 10.17 -4.47 -4.81
C TYR A 19 9.03 -4.69 -3.82
N ILE A 20 9.01 -5.88 -3.24
CA ILE A 20 8.14 -6.27 -2.14
C ILE A 20 8.98 -6.88 -1.03
N GLU A 21 8.56 -6.69 0.21
CA GLU A 21 9.13 -7.42 1.34
C GLU A 21 8.81 -8.91 1.23
N GLN A 22 9.79 -9.76 1.44
CA GLN A 22 9.64 -11.21 1.26
C GLN A 22 8.54 -11.80 2.15
N SER A 23 8.45 -11.35 3.41
CA SER A 23 7.43 -11.78 4.37
C SER A 23 6.01 -11.54 3.87
N MET A 24 5.76 -10.44 3.13
CA MET A 24 4.46 -10.13 2.54
C MET A 24 4.08 -11.16 1.46
N ALA A 25 5.03 -11.54 0.60
CA ALA A 25 4.79 -12.58 -0.39
C ALA A 25 4.52 -13.93 0.29
N HIS A 26 5.28 -14.29 1.32
CA HIS A 26 5.07 -15.52 2.08
C HIS A 26 3.71 -15.55 2.78
N TRP A 27 3.26 -14.42 3.31
CA TRP A 27 1.94 -14.30 3.92
C TRP A 27 0.80 -14.60 2.93
N VAL A 28 0.89 -14.08 1.71
CA VAL A 28 -0.07 -14.39 0.63
C VAL A 28 -0.02 -15.87 0.26
N MET A 29 1.19 -16.45 0.14
CA MET A 29 1.36 -17.87 -0.15
C MET A 29 0.81 -18.77 0.95
N ALA A 30 0.95 -18.39 2.22
CA ALA A 30 0.41 -19.12 3.36
C ALA A 30 -1.13 -19.19 3.33
N ALA A 31 -1.77 -18.20 2.70
CA ALA A 31 -3.22 -18.21 2.44
C ALA A 31 -3.63 -19.04 1.21
N GLY A 32 -2.70 -19.75 0.57
CA GLY A 32 -2.96 -20.59 -0.62
C GLY A 32 -3.06 -19.81 -1.93
N ALA A 33 -2.67 -18.54 -1.97
CA ALA A 33 -2.67 -17.73 -3.18
C ALA A 33 -1.25 -17.58 -3.76
N MET A 34 -1.15 -17.41 -5.08
CA MET A 34 0.12 -17.18 -5.78
C MET A 34 0.35 -15.67 -5.94
N PRO A 35 1.36 -15.08 -5.27
CA PRO A 35 1.65 -13.66 -5.40
C PRO A 35 2.37 -13.35 -6.71
N VAL A 36 1.91 -12.31 -7.39
CA VAL A 36 2.54 -11.74 -8.59
C VAL A 36 2.80 -10.25 -8.33
N LEU A 37 4.00 -9.79 -8.59
CA LEU A 37 4.30 -8.36 -8.55
C LEU A 37 3.82 -7.70 -9.85
N ILE A 38 2.84 -6.81 -9.75
CA ILE A 38 2.35 -6.06 -10.91
C ILE A 38 3.33 -4.91 -11.18
N PRO A 39 3.94 -4.84 -12.39
CA PRO A 39 4.85 -3.76 -12.71
C PRO A 39 4.13 -2.43 -12.87
N SER A 40 4.75 -1.37 -12.39
CA SER A 40 4.26 -0.01 -12.63
C SER A 40 4.42 0.38 -14.09
N PRO A 41 3.41 0.99 -14.72
CA PRO A 41 3.53 1.55 -16.05
C PRO A 41 4.27 2.90 -16.07
N ALA A 42 4.68 3.45 -14.93
CA ALA A 42 5.40 4.72 -14.85
C ALA A 42 6.83 4.60 -15.39
N GLY A 43 7.39 5.75 -15.86
CA GLY A 43 8.74 5.85 -16.39
C GLY A 43 8.79 5.83 -17.92
N ASP A 44 10.00 6.07 -18.46
CA ASP A 44 10.24 6.32 -19.90
C ASP A 44 10.62 5.04 -20.67
N THR A 45 10.65 3.89 -20.02
CA THR A 45 11.00 2.62 -20.68
C THR A 45 9.83 2.15 -21.55
N ALA A 46 10.11 1.76 -22.78
CA ALA A 46 9.11 1.18 -23.68
C ALA A 46 8.48 -0.08 -23.06
N ARG A 47 7.15 -0.18 -23.07
CA ARG A 47 6.39 -1.23 -22.37
C ARG A 47 5.28 -1.91 -23.15
N GLY A 48 5.07 -1.56 -24.41
CA GLY A 48 3.94 -2.08 -25.19
C GLY A 48 2.58 -1.62 -24.67
N ASP A 49 1.51 -2.36 -25.01
CA ASP A 49 0.10 -1.97 -24.78
C ASP A 49 -0.54 -2.59 -23.53
N ILE A 50 0.23 -3.30 -22.71
CA ILE A 50 -0.29 -3.91 -21.48
C ILE A 50 -0.66 -2.82 -20.46
N THR A 51 -1.88 -2.90 -19.96
CA THR A 51 -2.49 -1.94 -19.05
C THR A 51 -2.73 -2.53 -17.65
N LEU A 52 -3.05 -1.70 -16.68
CA LEU A 52 -3.47 -2.16 -15.35
C LEU A 52 -4.82 -2.91 -15.40
N ALA A 53 -5.66 -2.63 -16.38
CA ALA A 53 -6.91 -3.36 -16.59
C ALA A 53 -6.65 -4.81 -17.02
N ASP A 54 -5.66 -5.06 -17.86
CA ASP A 54 -5.29 -6.43 -18.26
C ASP A 54 -4.84 -7.26 -17.04
N TYR A 55 -4.12 -6.66 -16.10
CA TYR A 55 -3.79 -7.33 -14.83
C TYR A 55 -5.02 -7.57 -13.96
N ALA A 56 -5.95 -6.60 -13.89
CA ALA A 56 -7.17 -6.75 -13.12
C ALA A 56 -8.09 -7.83 -13.68
N ASP A 57 -8.12 -8.01 -15.00
CA ASP A 57 -8.87 -9.08 -15.66
C ASP A 57 -8.24 -10.46 -15.42
N TRP A 58 -6.91 -10.53 -15.44
CA TRP A 58 -6.17 -11.80 -15.32
C TRP A 58 -6.06 -12.30 -13.87
N LEU A 59 -5.91 -11.41 -12.86
CA LEU A 59 -5.70 -11.77 -11.46
C LEU A 59 -7.02 -11.84 -10.69
N ASP A 60 -7.04 -12.61 -9.62
CA ASP A 60 -8.23 -12.79 -8.76
C ASP A 60 -8.45 -11.66 -7.77
N GLY A 61 -7.42 -10.88 -7.46
CA GLY A 61 -7.48 -9.77 -6.52
C GLY A 61 -6.14 -9.07 -6.37
N VAL A 62 -6.11 -7.98 -5.60
CA VAL A 62 -4.88 -7.24 -5.33
C VAL A 62 -4.70 -6.96 -3.84
N VAL A 63 -3.46 -7.09 -3.37
CA VAL A 63 -3.03 -6.71 -2.02
C VAL A 63 -2.11 -5.49 -2.12
N MET A 64 -2.55 -4.38 -1.51
CA MET A 64 -1.79 -3.15 -1.39
C MET A 64 -1.01 -3.19 -0.08
N HIS A 65 0.32 -3.23 -0.14
CA HIS A 65 1.16 -3.41 1.04
C HIS A 65 1.69 -2.08 1.62
N GLY A 66 2.35 -2.15 2.78
CA GLY A 66 2.95 -1.03 3.49
C GLY A 66 4.11 -0.33 2.76
N GLY A 67 4.80 0.56 3.43
CA GLY A 67 5.99 1.28 2.94
C GLY A 67 5.96 2.78 3.23
N ALA A 68 6.58 3.60 2.38
CA ALA A 68 6.61 5.06 2.51
C ALA A 68 5.19 5.65 2.56
N ASP A 69 5.03 6.77 3.25
CA ASP A 69 3.74 7.42 3.45
C ASP A 69 3.11 7.87 2.12
N VAL A 70 1.79 8.07 2.15
CA VAL A 70 1.05 8.63 1.03
C VAL A 70 1.38 10.12 0.92
N TRP A 71 1.68 10.59 -0.28
CA TRP A 71 1.95 12.00 -0.56
C TRP A 71 0.72 12.86 -0.24
N PRO A 72 0.84 13.93 0.56
CA PRO A 72 -0.29 14.79 0.93
C PRO A 72 -1.04 15.37 -0.26
N GLY A 73 -0.36 15.66 -1.37
CA GLY A 73 -0.99 16.11 -2.59
C GLY A 73 -1.97 15.11 -3.21
N SER A 74 -1.86 13.82 -2.89
CA SER A 74 -2.83 12.80 -3.34
C SER A 74 -4.21 12.96 -2.71
N TYR A 75 -4.31 13.70 -1.59
CA TYR A 75 -5.59 14.04 -0.94
C TYR A 75 -5.79 15.56 -0.77
N GLY A 76 -5.10 16.36 -1.61
CA GLY A 76 -5.35 17.80 -1.74
C GLY A 76 -4.68 18.68 -0.69
N GLU A 77 -3.66 18.18 -0.01
CA GLU A 77 -2.90 18.93 1.01
C GLU A 77 -1.45 19.16 0.57
N GLU A 78 -0.80 20.17 1.15
CA GLU A 78 0.65 20.35 1.05
C GLU A 78 1.34 19.63 2.21
N PRO A 79 2.56 19.08 2.00
CA PRO A 79 3.35 18.52 3.09
C PRO A 79 3.61 19.55 4.19
N LEU A 80 3.19 19.25 5.41
CA LEU A 80 3.45 20.13 6.58
C LEU A 80 4.93 20.16 6.95
N ARG A 81 5.68 19.12 6.57
CA ARG A 81 7.13 19.01 6.72
C ARG A 81 7.72 18.28 5.50
N PRO A 82 8.96 18.62 5.09
CA PRO A 82 9.61 17.95 3.95
C PRO A 82 9.71 16.42 4.10
N GLU A 83 9.95 15.94 5.31
CA GLU A 83 10.04 14.51 5.63
C GLU A 83 8.72 13.74 5.48
N TRP A 84 7.59 14.44 5.38
CA TRP A 84 6.25 13.86 5.20
C TRP A 84 5.76 13.95 3.74
N SER A 85 6.67 14.18 2.81
CA SER A 85 6.34 14.34 1.38
C SER A 85 5.84 13.07 0.70
N GLY A 86 6.01 11.89 1.32
CA GLY A 86 5.53 10.64 0.76
C GLY A 86 6.15 10.24 -0.59
N ASP A 87 5.47 9.39 -1.35
CA ASP A 87 5.91 8.91 -2.67
C ASP A 87 4.81 9.10 -3.72
N ARG A 88 4.78 10.27 -4.36
CA ARG A 88 3.80 10.64 -5.38
C ARG A 88 3.74 9.63 -6.55
N ILE A 89 4.89 9.20 -7.05
CA ILE A 89 4.95 8.31 -8.23
C ILE A 89 4.31 6.97 -7.89
N ARG A 90 4.58 6.47 -6.69
CA ARG A 90 3.95 5.26 -6.18
C ARG A 90 2.43 5.44 -5.99
N ASP A 91 2.00 6.56 -5.46
CA ASP A 91 0.57 6.85 -5.23
C ASP A 91 -0.21 6.86 -6.54
N GLU A 92 0.26 7.61 -7.54
CA GLU A 92 -0.39 7.70 -8.85
C GLU A 92 -0.57 6.32 -9.48
N TYR A 93 0.45 5.48 -9.41
CA TYR A 93 0.37 4.11 -9.89
C TYR A 93 -0.61 3.26 -9.07
N GLU A 94 -0.47 3.25 -7.76
CA GLU A 94 -1.27 2.38 -6.89
C GLU A 94 -2.75 2.80 -6.83
N ILE A 95 -3.07 4.11 -6.90
CA ILE A 95 -4.44 4.60 -7.03
C ILE A 95 -5.09 4.10 -8.34
N ALA A 96 -4.35 4.17 -9.45
CA ALA A 96 -4.83 3.66 -10.73
C ALA A 96 -5.06 2.14 -10.67
N LEU A 97 -4.16 1.41 -10.01
CA LEU A 97 -4.26 -0.04 -9.81
C LEU A 97 -5.51 -0.40 -8.98
N VAL A 98 -5.72 0.25 -7.83
CA VAL A 98 -6.92 0.05 -7.00
C VAL A 98 -8.20 0.29 -7.82
N LYS A 99 -8.25 1.38 -8.57
CA LYS A 99 -9.41 1.71 -9.42
C LYS A 99 -9.66 0.66 -10.50
N ALA A 100 -8.62 0.14 -11.14
CA ALA A 100 -8.75 -0.92 -12.15
C ALA A 100 -9.35 -2.21 -11.55
N PHE A 101 -8.87 -2.66 -10.40
CA PHE A 101 -9.38 -3.87 -9.74
C PHE A 101 -10.83 -3.68 -9.25
N VAL A 102 -11.16 -2.52 -8.70
CA VAL A 102 -12.54 -2.22 -8.28
C VAL A 102 -13.48 -2.16 -9.49
N ALA A 103 -13.06 -1.54 -10.60
CA ALA A 103 -13.85 -1.51 -11.84
C ALA A 103 -14.09 -2.91 -12.43
N ALA A 104 -13.11 -3.81 -12.29
CA ALA A 104 -13.24 -5.22 -12.69
C ALA A 104 -14.05 -6.07 -11.67
N GLY A 105 -14.54 -5.49 -10.58
CA GLY A 105 -15.28 -6.21 -9.53
C GLY A 105 -14.40 -7.15 -8.69
N LYS A 106 -13.08 -6.98 -8.73
CA LYS A 106 -12.12 -7.84 -8.02
C LYS A 106 -11.86 -7.35 -6.59
N PRO A 107 -11.60 -8.25 -5.64
CA PRO A 107 -11.29 -7.88 -4.27
C PRO A 107 -9.98 -7.10 -4.17
N VAL A 108 -9.98 -6.10 -3.28
CA VAL A 108 -8.82 -5.27 -2.95
C VAL A 108 -8.62 -5.32 -1.43
N LEU A 109 -7.42 -5.68 -0.99
CA LEU A 109 -7.02 -5.66 0.41
C LEU A 109 -5.90 -4.64 0.62
N GLY A 110 -6.08 -3.71 1.56
CA GLY A 110 -5.06 -2.75 1.97
C GLY A 110 -4.47 -3.07 3.33
N ILE A 111 -3.14 -3.13 3.42
CA ILE A 111 -2.39 -3.37 4.65
C ILE A 111 -1.55 -2.13 4.95
N CYS A 112 -1.68 -1.58 6.17
CA CYS A 112 -0.94 -0.41 6.63
C CYS A 112 -1.14 0.78 5.65
N ARG A 113 -0.07 1.25 4.99
CA ARG A 113 -0.18 2.28 3.96
C ARG A 113 -1.20 1.92 2.85
N GLY A 114 -1.32 0.65 2.48
CA GLY A 114 -2.30 0.21 1.48
C GLY A 114 -3.75 0.54 1.86
N LEU A 115 -4.10 0.42 3.14
CA LEU A 115 -5.41 0.85 3.66
C LEU A 115 -5.57 2.37 3.54
N GLN A 116 -4.53 3.14 3.86
CA GLN A 116 -4.51 4.60 3.76
C GLN A 116 -4.69 5.05 2.30
N LEU A 117 -3.99 4.40 1.38
CA LEU A 117 -4.08 4.67 -0.05
C LEU A 117 -5.48 4.37 -0.60
N ILE A 118 -6.11 3.27 -0.20
CA ILE A 118 -7.49 2.95 -0.60
C ILE A 118 -8.44 4.05 -0.13
N ASN A 119 -8.30 4.53 1.11
CA ASN A 119 -9.10 5.67 1.61
C ASN A 119 -8.94 6.89 0.70
N VAL A 120 -7.71 7.25 0.34
CA VAL A 120 -7.42 8.37 -0.57
C VAL A 120 -7.95 8.14 -1.98
N ALA A 121 -7.82 6.93 -2.53
CA ALA A 121 -8.34 6.58 -3.86
C ALA A 121 -9.85 6.79 -4.00
N PHE A 122 -10.59 6.73 -2.88
CA PHE A 122 -12.02 6.99 -2.79
C PHE A 122 -12.38 8.38 -2.21
N GLY A 123 -11.44 9.31 -2.19
CA GLY A 123 -11.67 10.72 -1.83
C GLY A 123 -11.57 11.02 -0.34
N GLY A 124 -11.05 10.09 0.46
CA GLY A 124 -10.73 10.34 1.87
C GLY A 124 -9.43 11.13 2.05
N THR A 125 -9.22 11.64 3.26
CA THR A 125 -8.01 12.37 3.67
C THR A 125 -7.30 11.61 4.81
N LEU A 126 -6.06 12.04 5.12
CA LEU A 126 -5.22 11.42 6.15
C LEU A 126 -4.65 12.49 7.09
N TYR A 127 -4.35 12.10 8.31
CA TYR A 127 -3.38 12.82 9.12
C TYR A 127 -1.97 12.51 8.57
N GLN A 128 -1.17 13.55 8.34
CA GLN A 128 0.20 13.40 7.84
C GLN A 128 1.11 12.79 8.91
N ASP A 129 0.87 13.16 10.18
CA ASP A 129 1.50 12.55 11.35
C ASP A 129 0.50 12.53 12.51
N THR A 130 0.15 11.34 12.96
CA THR A 130 -0.87 11.16 14.00
C THR A 130 -0.41 11.67 15.36
N SER A 131 0.86 11.57 15.68
CA SER A 131 1.39 12.03 16.97
C SER A 131 1.35 13.56 17.09
N THR A 132 1.61 14.25 15.98
CA THR A 132 1.58 15.72 15.91
C THR A 132 0.16 16.29 15.80
N GLN A 133 -0.67 15.69 14.94
CA GLN A 133 -1.99 16.24 14.60
C GLN A 133 -3.13 15.70 15.48
N ARG A 134 -2.90 14.62 16.23
CA ARG A 134 -3.88 14.01 17.12
C ARG A 134 -3.27 13.66 18.47
N PRO A 135 -3.22 14.61 19.43
CA PRO A 135 -2.68 14.36 20.76
C PRO A 135 -3.36 13.15 21.42
N GLY A 136 -2.55 12.26 22.01
CA GLY A 136 -3.03 11.03 22.65
C GLY A 136 -3.26 9.85 21.69
N ALA A 137 -2.92 9.97 20.41
CA ALA A 137 -2.89 8.84 19.50
C ALA A 137 -1.87 7.79 19.96
N LEU A 138 -2.19 6.51 19.75
CA LEU A 138 -1.25 5.42 20.02
C LEU A 138 -0.07 5.49 19.06
N VAL A 139 1.11 5.13 19.54
CA VAL A 139 2.29 4.95 18.68
C VAL A 139 2.12 3.63 17.92
N HIS A 140 1.92 3.70 16.60
CA HIS A 140 1.72 2.54 15.74
C HIS A 140 3.01 2.02 15.09
N ARG A 141 4.07 2.80 15.12
CA ARG A 141 5.35 2.45 14.50
C ARG A 141 6.49 2.91 15.38
N ASP A 142 7.29 1.95 15.81
CA ASP A 142 8.58 2.15 16.45
C ASP A 142 9.60 1.25 15.75
N GLY A 143 10.59 1.86 15.10
CA GLY A 143 11.62 1.13 14.36
C GLY A 143 12.54 0.27 15.22
N GLN A 144 12.58 0.51 16.54
CA GLN A 144 13.40 -0.27 17.49
C GLN A 144 12.72 -1.58 17.91
N VAL A 145 11.38 -1.64 17.82
CA VAL A 145 10.57 -2.80 18.22
C VAL A 145 9.61 -3.22 17.11
N TYR A 146 10.03 -3.09 15.87
CA TYR A 146 9.19 -3.21 14.67
C TYR A 146 8.30 -4.46 14.67
N ASP A 147 8.86 -5.64 14.90
CA ASP A 147 8.11 -6.92 14.89
C ASP A 147 7.54 -7.30 16.26
N GLN A 148 7.64 -6.44 17.27
CA GLN A 148 7.21 -6.70 18.65
C GLN A 148 6.12 -5.73 19.11
N GLN A 149 5.66 -4.85 18.24
CA GLN A 149 4.61 -3.88 18.55
C GLN A 149 3.24 -4.45 18.22
N PHE A 150 2.42 -4.69 19.24
CA PHE A 150 1.09 -5.26 19.10
C PHE A 150 0.05 -4.32 19.73
N HIS A 151 -1.12 -4.26 19.10
CA HIS A 151 -2.28 -3.54 19.61
C HIS A 151 -3.50 -4.47 19.64
N THR A 152 -4.31 -4.32 20.66
CA THR A 152 -5.64 -4.95 20.67
C THR A 152 -6.58 -4.12 19.81
N VAL A 153 -7.29 -4.76 18.90
CA VAL A 153 -8.34 -4.15 18.10
C VAL A 153 -9.70 -4.72 18.48
N LYS A 154 -10.69 -3.85 18.62
CA LYS A 154 -12.09 -4.25 18.79
C LYS A 154 -12.73 -4.35 17.42
N ILE A 155 -13.22 -5.53 17.08
CA ILE A 155 -13.92 -5.78 15.83
C ILE A 155 -15.41 -5.60 16.07
N GLU A 156 -16.05 -4.70 15.32
CA GLU A 156 -17.48 -4.47 15.41
C GLU A 156 -18.23 -5.69 14.89
N GLU A 157 -19.24 -6.12 15.67
CA GLU A 157 -20.10 -7.26 15.32
C GLU A 157 -20.91 -6.98 14.04
N LYS A 158 -21.29 -8.07 13.34
CA LYS A 158 -22.08 -8.01 12.10
C LYS A 158 -21.41 -7.26 10.94
N THR A 159 -20.11 -7.08 10.99
CA THR A 159 -19.31 -6.57 9.87
C THR A 159 -18.80 -7.72 9.01
N ARG A 160 -18.42 -7.40 7.76
CA ARG A 160 -17.77 -8.39 6.88
C ARG A 160 -16.47 -8.92 7.50
N LEU A 161 -15.71 -8.05 8.18
CA LEU A 161 -14.47 -8.44 8.85
C LEU A 161 -14.75 -9.41 10.01
N SER A 162 -15.79 -9.16 10.83
CA SER A 162 -16.16 -10.09 11.91
C SER A 162 -16.56 -11.47 11.39
N ALA A 163 -17.26 -11.54 10.25
CA ALA A 163 -17.63 -12.80 9.62
C ALA A 163 -16.41 -13.59 9.09
N ILE A 164 -15.45 -12.88 8.47
CA ILE A 164 -14.21 -13.49 7.98
C ILE A 164 -13.39 -14.08 9.13
N LEU A 165 -13.21 -13.32 10.22
CA LEU A 165 -12.39 -13.73 11.36
C LEU A 165 -13.05 -14.80 12.22
N ALA A 166 -14.38 -14.83 12.32
CA ALA A 166 -15.11 -15.90 13.02
C ALA A 166 -14.91 -17.27 12.36
N GLY A 167 -14.74 -17.31 11.03
CA GLY A 167 -14.43 -18.53 10.30
C GLY A 167 -12.96 -19.00 10.40
N ALA A 168 -12.05 -18.13 10.84
CA ALA A 168 -10.63 -18.44 11.00
C ALA A 168 -10.29 -19.06 12.37
N SER A 169 -11.26 -19.17 13.30
CA SER A 169 -11.08 -19.69 14.68
C SER A 169 -11.41 -21.17 14.83
N SER A 170 -11.48 -21.92 13.70
CA SER A 170 -11.76 -23.37 13.69
C SER A 170 -10.56 -24.19 13.29
#